data_b41a9868393fe28d1427f043434836fa
#
_entry.id   b41a9868393fe28d1427f043434836fa
#
_cell.length_a   1.000
_cell.length_b   1.000
_cell.length_c   1.000
_cell.angle_alpha   90.00
_cell.angle_beta   90.00
_cell.angle_gamma   90.00
#
_symmetry.space_group_name_H-M   'P 1'
#
loop_
_entity.id
_entity.type
_entity.pdbx_description
1 polymer ?
#
loop_
_entity_poly.entity_id
_entity_poly.type
_entity_poly.pdbx_seq_one_letter_code
_entity_poly.pdbx_strand_id
1 'polypeptide(L)'
;PAGSFPGGPWRVEGDTVCGPGVHDCKGGLVIALYVIRALLHAGYDRRQLRLVLLSDEETAHTLSQRQTVDFLQRQAMGCGAAFTVESGLPDGQIITARKGGGILPLRVQGIASHAGTAPEKGASAVLEAARKIVAIHALSDPAHVTYNCGIIHGGTSANVVPDRCEVSVAIRFRTNQDHRQAMDALHEICGRVETPGTSCTLGPLVGFPAMEELPRTATLAKIYQDASEALGLGRPGTAYSAGCSDSAYTASMGIP
;
A
#
# COMPACT_ATOMS: atom_id res chain seq x y z
N PRO A 1 -4.49 -1.77 -15.18
CA PRO A 1 -3.63 -0.97 -16.04
C PRO A 1 -4.22 -0.83 -17.44
N ALA A 2 -4.25 0.39 -17.98
CA ALA A 2 -4.75 0.63 -19.31
C ALA A 2 -3.94 -0.21 -20.32
N GLY A 3 -4.64 -0.94 -21.21
CA GLY A 3 -4.04 -1.71 -22.30
C GLY A 3 -3.80 -3.20 -22.04
N SER A 4 -4.02 -3.70 -20.83
CA SER A 4 -3.77 -5.12 -20.51
C SER A 4 -4.99 -6.03 -20.60
N PHE A 5 -6.15 -5.53 -21.05
CA PHE A 5 -7.38 -6.31 -21.12
C PHE A 5 -7.58 -6.89 -22.53
N PRO A 6 -7.46 -8.23 -22.71
CA PRO A 6 -7.46 -8.84 -24.04
C PRO A 6 -8.77 -8.72 -24.82
N GLY A 7 -9.87 -8.37 -24.16
CA GLY A 7 -11.22 -8.30 -24.73
C GLY A 7 -11.70 -6.91 -25.16
N GLY A 8 -10.79 -5.93 -25.23
CA GLY A 8 -11.17 -4.54 -25.55
C GLY A 8 -11.53 -3.70 -24.30
N PRO A 9 -12.09 -2.49 -24.46
CA PRO A 9 -12.25 -1.52 -23.38
C PRO A 9 -13.24 -1.97 -22.31
N TRP A 10 -14.32 -2.63 -22.68
CA TRP A 10 -15.29 -3.22 -21.76
C TRP A 10 -16.31 -4.11 -22.54
N ARG A 11 -16.96 -5.03 -21.85
CA ARG A 11 -18.06 -5.86 -22.41
C ARG A 11 -19.06 -6.23 -21.32
N VAL A 12 -20.28 -6.54 -21.74
CA VAL A 12 -21.35 -7.05 -20.89
C VAL A 12 -21.60 -8.52 -21.23
N GLU A 13 -21.57 -9.39 -20.24
CA GLU A 13 -21.83 -10.82 -20.35
C GLU A 13 -22.93 -11.20 -19.35
N GLY A 14 -24.18 -11.28 -19.83
CA GLY A 14 -25.35 -11.45 -18.95
C GLY A 14 -25.44 -10.27 -17.96
N ASP A 15 -25.41 -10.58 -16.67
CA ASP A 15 -25.46 -9.57 -15.59
C ASP A 15 -24.09 -9.07 -15.15
N THR A 16 -23.03 -9.43 -15.88
CA THR A 16 -21.64 -9.09 -15.53
C THR A 16 -21.06 -8.07 -16.49
N VAL A 17 -20.42 -7.04 -15.95
CA VAL A 17 -19.63 -6.06 -16.71
C VAL A 17 -18.15 -6.36 -16.53
N CYS A 18 -17.45 -6.62 -17.64
CA CYS A 18 -16.02 -6.92 -17.66
C CYS A 18 -15.25 -5.79 -18.35
N GLY A 19 -14.15 -5.37 -17.76
CA GLY A 19 -13.29 -4.34 -18.35
C GLY A 19 -12.23 -3.82 -17.38
N PRO A 20 -11.25 -3.03 -17.87
CA PRO A 20 -10.20 -2.45 -17.02
C PRO A 20 -10.79 -1.58 -15.91
N GLY A 21 -10.42 -1.87 -14.65
CA GLY A 21 -10.85 -1.11 -13.48
C GLY A 21 -12.35 -1.19 -13.17
N VAL A 22 -13.11 -2.15 -13.74
CA VAL A 22 -14.54 -2.28 -13.44
C VAL A 22 -14.74 -2.64 -11.98
N HIS A 23 -14.01 -3.65 -11.49
CA HIS A 23 -14.07 -4.08 -10.10
C HIS A 23 -13.24 -3.13 -9.21
N ASP A 24 -12.06 -2.75 -9.66
CA ASP A 24 -11.13 -1.89 -8.94
C ASP A 24 -10.90 -0.58 -9.73
N CYS A 25 -11.64 0.55 -9.42
CA CYS A 25 -12.83 0.49 -8.56
C CYS A 25 -13.99 1.30 -9.17
N LYS A 26 -14.17 1.26 -10.53
CA LYS A 26 -15.26 2.02 -11.21
C LYS A 26 -16.66 1.60 -10.74
N GLY A 27 -16.85 0.32 -10.42
CA GLY A 27 -18.11 -0.16 -9.84
C GLY A 27 -18.44 0.53 -8.52
N GLY A 28 -17.45 0.68 -7.63
CA GLY A 28 -17.59 1.43 -6.39
C GLY A 28 -17.92 2.90 -6.60
N LEU A 29 -17.31 3.55 -7.59
CA LEU A 29 -17.64 4.92 -8.00
C LEU A 29 -19.12 5.07 -8.37
N VAL A 30 -19.63 4.15 -9.17
CA VAL A 30 -21.05 4.15 -9.58
C VAL A 30 -21.93 3.96 -8.34
N ILE A 31 -21.60 3.02 -7.45
CA ILE A 31 -22.32 2.81 -6.19
C ILE A 31 -22.37 4.11 -5.37
N ALA A 32 -21.24 4.79 -5.17
CA ALA A 32 -21.18 6.04 -4.41
C ALA A 32 -22.09 7.13 -5.00
N LEU A 33 -22.08 7.30 -6.32
CA LEU A 33 -22.94 8.26 -7.02
C LEU A 33 -24.42 7.94 -6.84
N TYR A 34 -24.82 6.66 -6.96
CA TYR A 34 -26.20 6.26 -6.76
C TYR A 34 -26.66 6.39 -5.31
N VAL A 35 -25.80 6.09 -4.34
CA VAL A 35 -26.11 6.29 -2.91
C VAL A 35 -26.36 7.77 -2.63
N ILE A 36 -25.49 8.67 -3.10
CA ILE A 36 -25.69 10.11 -2.93
C ILE A 36 -26.98 10.57 -3.58
N ARG A 37 -27.23 10.13 -4.82
CA ARG A 37 -28.48 10.45 -5.55
C ARG A 37 -29.73 9.98 -4.80
N ALA A 38 -29.69 8.75 -4.25
CA ALA A 38 -30.81 8.21 -3.47
C ALA A 38 -31.05 9.00 -2.18
N LEU A 39 -29.99 9.37 -1.47
CA LEU A 39 -30.08 10.19 -0.25
C LEU A 39 -30.67 11.57 -0.54
N LEU A 40 -30.23 12.25 -1.62
CA LEU A 40 -30.77 13.54 -2.03
C LEU A 40 -32.25 13.41 -2.44
N HIS A 41 -32.63 12.36 -3.15
CA HIS A 41 -34.03 12.12 -3.53
C HIS A 41 -34.92 11.84 -2.30
N ALA A 42 -34.37 11.20 -1.28
CA ALA A 42 -35.05 10.96 0.01
C ALA A 42 -35.09 12.20 0.94
N GLY A 43 -34.57 13.35 0.48
CA GLY A 43 -34.53 14.58 1.28
C GLY A 43 -33.56 14.55 2.44
N TYR A 44 -32.46 13.79 2.34
CA TYR A 44 -31.44 13.73 3.39
C TYR A 44 -30.74 15.07 3.58
N ASP A 45 -30.84 15.65 4.75
CA ASP A 45 -30.29 16.96 5.14
C ASP A 45 -29.49 16.96 6.44
N ARG A 46 -29.33 15.78 7.08
CA ARG A 46 -28.76 15.67 8.43
C ARG A 46 -27.27 15.96 8.52
N ARG A 47 -26.51 15.67 7.44
CA ARG A 47 -25.06 15.87 7.37
C ARG A 47 -24.64 16.19 5.94
N GLN A 48 -23.57 16.96 5.81
CA GLN A 48 -22.95 17.19 4.50
C GLN A 48 -22.35 15.89 3.96
N LEU A 49 -22.64 15.61 2.69
CA LEU A 49 -22.06 14.52 1.94
C LEU A 49 -20.91 15.06 1.07
N ARG A 50 -19.76 14.39 1.09
CA ARG A 50 -18.61 14.72 0.24
C ARG A 50 -18.24 13.48 -0.55
N LEU A 51 -18.13 13.61 -1.87
CA LEU A 51 -17.54 12.63 -2.74
C LEU A 51 -16.14 13.11 -3.13
N VAL A 52 -15.14 12.33 -2.81
CA VAL A 52 -13.73 12.61 -3.13
C VAL A 52 -13.26 11.54 -4.11
N LEU A 53 -12.76 11.93 -5.26
CA LEU A 53 -12.24 11.07 -6.30
C LEU A 53 -10.75 11.35 -6.44
N LEU A 54 -9.93 10.30 -6.32
CA LEU A 54 -8.48 10.36 -6.47
C LEU A 54 -8.09 9.57 -7.72
N SER A 55 -7.08 10.04 -8.44
CA SER A 55 -6.71 9.51 -9.75
C SER A 55 -5.36 8.78 -9.77
N ASP A 56 -4.62 8.76 -8.66
CA ASP A 56 -3.26 8.24 -8.58
C ASP A 56 -3.02 7.30 -7.39
N GLU A 57 -4.08 6.68 -6.84
CA GLU A 57 -4.01 5.70 -5.76
C GLU A 57 -3.10 4.54 -6.14
N GLU A 58 -3.26 3.96 -7.33
CA GLU A 58 -2.52 2.82 -7.86
C GLU A 58 -1.00 3.02 -7.94
N THR A 59 -0.57 4.28 -7.91
CA THR A 59 0.84 4.64 -7.89
C THR A 59 1.32 5.07 -6.50
N ALA A 60 0.53 4.80 -5.46
CA ALA A 60 0.75 5.28 -4.10
C ALA A 60 0.98 6.81 -4.06
N HIS A 61 0.22 7.54 -4.87
CA HIS A 61 0.22 9.01 -4.98
C HIS A 61 1.56 9.63 -5.41
N THR A 62 2.40 8.87 -6.11
CA THR A 62 3.70 9.39 -6.58
C THR A 62 3.56 10.36 -7.73
N LEU A 63 2.53 10.19 -8.59
CA LEU A 63 2.30 11.08 -9.74
C LEU A 63 1.96 12.51 -9.30
N SER A 64 1.18 12.67 -8.26
CA SER A 64 0.85 13.95 -7.66
C SER A 64 1.88 14.45 -6.65
N GLN A 65 3.00 13.73 -6.44
CA GLN A 65 3.95 13.99 -5.36
C GLN A 65 3.24 14.07 -3.98
N ARG A 66 2.24 13.20 -3.78
CA ARG A 66 1.38 13.09 -2.60
C ARG A 66 0.41 14.27 -2.35
N GLN A 67 0.27 15.19 -3.28
CA GLN A 67 -0.70 16.31 -3.15
C GLN A 67 -2.15 15.82 -3.05
N THR A 68 -2.49 14.68 -3.68
CA THR A 68 -3.80 14.05 -3.54
C THR A 68 -4.05 13.52 -2.13
N VAL A 69 -3.04 13.05 -1.41
CA VAL A 69 -3.16 12.65 0.01
C VAL A 69 -3.48 13.88 0.87
N ASP A 70 -2.75 14.98 0.68
CA ASP A 70 -3.01 16.23 1.40
C ASP A 70 -4.41 16.78 1.08
N PHE A 71 -4.84 16.64 -0.17
CA PHE A 71 -6.20 17.01 -0.59
C PHE A 71 -7.23 16.13 0.11
N LEU A 72 -7.09 14.80 0.08
CA LEU A 72 -7.98 13.87 0.76
C LEU A 72 -8.11 14.21 2.25
N GLN A 73 -6.98 14.39 2.92
CA GLN A 73 -6.96 14.70 4.35
C GLN A 73 -7.67 16.03 4.66
N ARG A 74 -7.44 17.08 3.85
CA ARG A 74 -8.19 18.35 4.00
C ARG A 74 -9.69 18.17 3.80
N GLN A 75 -10.10 17.37 2.81
CA GLN A 75 -11.53 17.12 2.56
C GLN A 75 -12.16 16.26 3.66
N ALA A 76 -11.39 15.37 4.29
CA ALA A 76 -11.86 14.51 5.38
C ALA A 76 -12.00 15.25 6.72
N MET A 77 -11.32 16.37 6.92
CA MET A 77 -11.41 17.14 8.16
C MET A 77 -12.85 17.45 8.54
N GLY A 78 -13.20 17.11 9.79
CA GLY A 78 -14.54 17.32 10.35
C GLY A 78 -15.60 16.32 9.87
N CYS A 79 -15.25 15.33 9.04
CA CYS A 79 -16.15 14.25 8.68
C CYS A 79 -16.38 13.32 9.86
N GLY A 80 -17.60 12.81 10.01
CA GLY A 80 -17.97 11.86 11.06
C GLY A 80 -17.65 10.41 10.72
N ALA A 81 -17.54 10.10 9.42
CA ALA A 81 -17.20 8.78 8.87
C ALA A 81 -16.65 8.93 7.45
N ALA A 82 -15.90 7.94 6.99
CA ALA A 82 -15.43 7.82 5.61
C ALA A 82 -15.74 6.41 5.10
N PHE A 83 -16.27 6.33 3.89
CA PHE A 83 -16.56 5.07 3.19
C PHE A 83 -15.71 5.00 1.93
N THR A 84 -14.84 4.03 1.86
CA THR A 84 -14.02 3.76 0.68
C THR A 84 -14.66 2.64 -0.12
N VAL A 85 -15.13 2.96 -1.32
CA VAL A 85 -15.89 2.06 -2.18
C VAL A 85 -14.98 1.32 -3.17
N GLU A 86 -13.94 0.70 -2.66
CA GLU A 86 -13.06 -0.17 -3.41
C GLU A 86 -13.65 -1.58 -3.60
N SER A 87 -12.85 -2.46 -4.20
CA SER A 87 -13.21 -3.87 -4.41
C SER A 87 -13.71 -4.53 -3.14
N GLY A 88 -14.94 -5.02 -3.17
CA GLY A 88 -15.54 -5.80 -2.09
C GLY A 88 -15.03 -7.24 -2.05
N LEU A 89 -15.26 -7.91 -0.93
CA LEU A 89 -15.02 -9.35 -0.81
C LEU A 89 -16.19 -10.14 -1.41
N PRO A 90 -15.95 -11.33 -2.01
CA PRO A 90 -17.00 -12.12 -2.65
C PRO A 90 -18.16 -12.52 -1.73
N ASP A 91 -17.88 -12.63 -0.43
CA ASP A 91 -18.86 -12.98 0.61
C ASP A 91 -19.56 -11.75 1.23
N GLY A 92 -19.29 -10.54 0.70
CA GLY A 92 -19.92 -9.29 1.14
C GLY A 92 -19.45 -8.76 2.50
N GLN A 93 -18.37 -9.30 3.06
CA GLN A 93 -17.84 -8.81 4.32
C GLN A 93 -17.38 -7.34 4.23
N ILE A 94 -17.51 -6.63 5.34
CA ILE A 94 -17.08 -5.23 5.50
C ILE A 94 -15.61 -5.20 5.90
N ILE A 95 -14.76 -4.53 5.14
CA ILE A 95 -13.36 -4.37 5.51
C ILE A 95 -13.23 -3.24 6.55
N THR A 96 -12.84 -3.61 7.77
CA THR A 96 -12.67 -2.67 8.89
C THR A 96 -11.21 -2.39 9.24
N ALA A 97 -10.29 -3.19 8.71
CA ALA A 97 -8.85 -2.99 8.87
C ALA A 97 -8.07 -3.48 7.64
N ARG A 98 -6.93 -2.84 7.36
CA ARG A 98 -6.06 -3.16 6.22
C ARG A 98 -4.59 -3.10 6.61
N LYS A 99 -3.75 -3.93 6.00
CA LYS A 99 -2.29 -3.73 6.08
C LYS A 99 -1.91 -2.38 5.48
N GLY A 100 -0.90 -1.78 6.09
CA GLY A 100 -0.08 -0.78 5.42
C GLY A 100 1.06 -1.43 4.66
N GLY A 101 1.74 -0.66 3.84
CA GLY A 101 2.91 -1.13 3.13
C GLY A 101 3.31 -0.23 1.98
N GLY A 102 4.41 -0.57 1.36
CA GLY A 102 4.97 0.19 0.24
C GLY A 102 6.28 -0.41 -0.23
N ILE A 103 7.01 0.39 -0.98
CA ILE A 103 8.31 0.02 -1.53
C ILE A 103 9.31 1.10 -1.12
N LEU A 104 10.51 0.68 -0.73
CA LEU A 104 11.63 1.56 -0.49
C LEU A 104 12.89 1.04 -1.18
N PRO A 105 13.76 1.93 -1.71
CA PRO A 105 15.04 1.52 -2.27
C PRO A 105 16.10 1.43 -1.17
N LEU A 106 16.84 0.33 -1.18
CA LEU A 106 18.08 0.16 -0.45
C LEU A 106 19.23 0.33 -1.46
N ARG A 107 20.13 1.28 -1.23
CA ARG A 107 21.24 1.58 -2.11
C ARG A 107 22.56 1.31 -1.41
N VAL A 108 23.39 0.51 -2.07
CA VAL A 108 24.73 0.22 -1.60
C VAL A 108 25.75 0.83 -2.57
N GLN A 109 26.71 1.55 -1.99
CA GLN A 109 27.87 2.08 -2.66
C GLN A 109 29.11 1.32 -2.21
N GLY A 110 29.97 0.94 -3.14
CA GLY A 110 31.22 0.27 -2.93
C GLY A 110 32.37 0.94 -3.71
N ILE A 111 33.38 0.16 -4.06
CA ILE A 111 34.58 0.62 -4.78
C ILE A 111 34.84 -0.33 -5.94
N ALA A 112 34.87 0.19 -7.17
CA ALA A 112 35.19 -0.59 -8.34
C ALA A 112 36.69 -0.93 -8.41
N SER A 113 37.01 -2.12 -8.83
CA SER A 113 38.37 -2.54 -9.17
C SER A 113 38.35 -3.71 -10.17
N HIS A 114 39.49 -4.03 -10.77
CA HIS A 114 39.58 -5.20 -11.61
C HIS A 114 39.62 -6.47 -10.75
N ALA A 115 38.60 -7.34 -10.89
CA ALA A 115 38.41 -8.49 -10.00
C ALA A 115 39.55 -9.52 -10.02
N GLY A 116 40.34 -9.58 -11.10
CA GLY A 116 41.45 -10.51 -11.23
C GLY A 116 42.85 -9.92 -10.92
N THR A 117 43.07 -8.61 -11.13
CA THR A 117 44.38 -7.99 -10.98
C THR A 117 44.53 -7.12 -9.74
N ALA A 118 43.45 -6.63 -9.17
CA ALA A 118 43.49 -5.77 -8.00
C ALA A 118 42.21 -5.93 -7.15
N PRO A 119 41.78 -7.14 -6.79
CA PRO A 119 40.55 -7.36 -6.04
C PRO A 119 40.57 -6.70 -4.65
N GLU A 120 41.74 -6.58 -4.04
CA GLU A 120 41.95 -5.97 -2.73
C GLU A 120 41.70 -4.45 -2.70
N LYS A 121 41.67 -3.81 -3.87
CA LYS A 121 41.36 -2.38 -4.00
C LYS A 121 39.86 -2.10 -4.14
N GLY A 122 39.06 -3.16 -4.35
CA GLY A 122 37.64 -3.06 -4.52
C GLY A 122 36.85 -3.31 -3.22
N ALA A 123 35.59 -2.82 -3.23
CA ALA A 123 34.62 -3.15 -2.20
C ALA A 123 33.27 -3.47 -2.88
N SER A 124 32.84 -4.72 -2.80
CA SER A 124 31.70 -5.20 -3.56
C SER A 124 30.36 -4.75 -2.96
N ALA A 125 29.69 -3.81 -3.64
CA ALA A 125 28.35 -3.38 -3.31
C ALA A 125 27.31 -4.51 -3.44
N VAL A 126 27.50 -5.43 -4.40
CA VAL A 126 26.61 -6.58 -4.59
C VAL A 126 26.74 -7.56 -3.43
N LEU A 127 27.95 -7.81 -2.93
CA LEU A 127 28.15 -8.69 -1.77
C LEU A 127 27.52 -8.11 -0.50
N GLU A 128 27.70 -6.80 -0.28
CA GLU A 128 27.06 -6.12 0.84
C GLU A 128 25.54 -6.15 0.73
N ALA A 129 24.98 -5.86 -0.45
CA ALA A 129 23.54 -5.95 -0.70
C ALA A 129 23.00 -7.37 -0.45
N ALA A 130 23.71 -8.40 -0.88
CA ALA A 130 23.31 -9.80 -0.63
C ALA A 130 23.19 -10.10 0.87
N ARG A 131 24.14 -9.63 1.69
CA ARG A 131 24.10 -9.77 3.15
C ARG A 131 22.90 -9.03 3.75
N LYS A 132 22.64 -7.79 3.29
CA LYS A 132 21.46 -7.02 3.71
C LYS A 132 20.16 -7.74 3.36
N ILE A 133 20.05 -8.29 2.15
CA ILE A 133 18.87 -9.04 1.69
C ILE A 133 18.61 -10.23 2.64
N VAL A 134 19.63 -11.01 2.98
CA VAL A 134 19.47 -12.14 3.91
C VAL A 134 19.01 -11.66 5.28
N ALA A 135 19.63 -10.62 5.81
CA ALA A 135 19.26 -10.05 7.11
C ALA A 135 17.83 -9.50 7.13
N ILE A 136 17.41 -8.81 6.06
CA ILE A 136 16.06 -8.26 5.92
C ILE A 136 15.01 -9.38 5.85
N HIS A 137 15.25 -10.43 5.04
CA HIS A 137 14.33 -11.57 4.95
C HIS A 137 14.18 -12.31 6.28
N ALA A 138 15.23 -12.36 7.09
CA ALA A 138 15.20 -12.99 8.42
C ALA A 138 14.28 -12.24 9.43
N LEU A 139 13.95 -10.98 9.17
CA LEU A 139 13.01 -10.20 9.99
C LEU A 139 11.54 -10.50 9.70
N SER A 140 11.24 -11.25 8.62
CA SER A 140 9.85 -11.45 8.19
C SER A 140 9.05 -12.26 9.21
N ASP A 141 7.96 -11.67 9.69
CA ASP A 141 6.93 -12.32 10.48
C ASP A 141 5.56 -12.04 9.82
N PRO A 142 4.91 -13.06 9.22
CA PRO A 142 3.62 -12.88 8.56
C PRO A 142 2.51 -12.33 9.47
N ALA A 143 2.62 -12.50 10.80
CA ALA A 143 1.67 -11.96 11.76
C ALA A 143 1.81 -10.44 11.95
N HIS A 144 2.99 -9.88 11.70
CA HIS A 144 3.33 -8.49 11.92
C HIS A 144 3.82 -7.79 10.65
N VAL A 145 5.03 -8.14 10.20
CA VAL A 145 5.70 -7.49 9.07
C VAL A 145 6.27 -8.52 8.11
N THR A 146 6.04 -8.32 6.82
CA THR A 146 6.70 -9.12 5.78
C THR A 146 7.54 -8.23 4.88
N TYR A 147 8.70 -8.77 4.46
CA TYR A 147 9.64 -8.11 3.57
C TYR A 147 9.85 -8.95 2.31
N ASN A 148 9.97 -8.27 1.17
CA ASN A 148 10.33 -8.90 -0.09
C ASN A 148 11.34 -8.03 -0.84
N CYS A 149 12.57 -8.49 -0.98
CA CYS A 149 13.60 -7.88 -1.82
C CYS A 149 13.40 -8.38 -3.27
N GLY A 150 12.38 -7.82 -3.96
CA GLY A 150 11.88 -8.39 -5.21
C GLY A 150 12.66 -7.99 -6.46
N ILE A 151 13.42 -6.89 -6.42
CA ILE A 151 14.21 -6.40 -7.56
C ILE A 151 15.59 -6.04 -7.06
N ILE A 152 16.62 -6.46 -7.79
CA ILE A 152 18.01 -6.12 -7.52
C ILE A 152 18.71 -5.72 -8.83
N HIS A 153 19.43 -4.61 -8.78
CA HIS A 153 20.29 -4.14 -9.88
C HIS A 153 21.67 -3.81 -9.35
N GLY A 154 22.72 -4.41 -9.91
CA GLY A 154 24.09 -4.12 -9.48
C GLY A 154 25.15 -4.68 -10.41
N GLY A 155 26.32 -4.02 -10.41
CA GLY A 155 27.45 -4.36 -11.26
C GLY A 155 27.30 -3.89 -12.71
N THR A 156 28.41 -3.90 -13.44
CA THR A 156 28.51 -3.49 -14.86
C THR A 156 29.16 -4.54 -15.74
N SER A 157 30.10 -5.32 -15.17
CA SER A 157 30.83 -6.37 -15.89
C SER A 157 31.31 -7.44 -14.91
N ALA A 158 31.38 -8.71 -15.37
CA ALA A 158 31.75 -9.84 -14.54
C ALA A 158 33.21 -9.79 -14.03
N ASN A 159 34.09 -9.06 -14.68
CA ASN A 159 35.50 -8.89 -14.29
C ASN A 159 35.77 -7.60 -13.50
N VAL A 160 34.72 -6.88 -13.06
CA VAL A 160 34.82 -5.67 -12.24
C VAL A 160 34.12 -5.91 -10.90
N VAL A 161 34.79 -5.59 -9.79
CA VAL A 161 34.18 -5.55 -8.47
C VAL A 161 33.08 -4.46 -8.50
N PRO A 162 31.80 -4.79 -8.22
CA PRO A 162 30.69 -3.86 -8.40
C PRO A 162 30.72 -2.75 -7.31
N ASP A 163 30.69 -1.51 -7.74
CA ASP A 163 30.69 -0.33 -6.89
C ASP A 163 29.28 0.19 -6.55
N ARG A 164 28.24 -0.37 -7.18
CA ARG A 164 26.84 0.00 -6.94
C ARG A 164 25.92 -1.20 -6.93
N CYS A 165 24.94 -1.17 -6.02
CA CYS A 165 23.81 -2.09 -6.03
C CYS A 165 22.58 -1.37 -5.48
N GLU A 166 21.43 -1.54 -6.14
CA GLU A 166 20.13 -1.08 -5.65
C GLU A 166 19.19 -2.26 -5.52
N VAL A 167 18.47 -2.29 -4.40
CA VAL A 167 17.48 -3.31 -4.08
C VAL A 167 16.14 -2.62 -3.80
N SER A 168 15.07 -3.04 -4.50
CA SER A 168 13.72 -2.61 -4.16
C SER A 168 13.15 -3.56 -3.10
N VAL A 169 12.89 -3.00 -1.92
CA VAL A 169 12.33 -3.73 -0.78
C VAL A 169 10.85 -3.37 -0.64
N ALA A 170 9.98 -4.35 -0.92
CA ALA A 170 8.56 -4.25 -0.60
C ALA A 170 8.34 -4.66 0.86
N ILE A 171 7.53 -3.88 1.58
CA ILE A 171 7.18 -4.13 2.97
C ILE A 171 5.66 -4.13 3.14
N ARG A 172 5.13 -5.02 3.98
CA ARG A 172 3.75 -5.02 4.45
C ARG A 172 3.74 -5.13 5.97
N PHE A 173 2.96 -4.30 6.63
CA PHE A 173 2.88 -4.26 8.09
C PHE A 173 1.42 -4.21 8.55
N ARG A 174 1.16 -4.80 9.72
CA ARG A 174 -0.20 -4.89 10.27
C ARG A 174 -0.65 -3.62 10.96
N THR A 175 0.27 -2.97 11.69
CA THR A 175 -0.01 -1.76 12.45
C THR A 175 1.01 -0.66 12.11
N ASN A 176 0.67 0.59 12.44
CA ASN A 176 1.61 1.70 12.31
C ASN A 176 2.76 1.63 13.33
N GLN A 177 2.59 0.85 14.42
CA GLN A 177 3.67 0.51 15.34
C GLN A 177 4.65 -0.48 14.69
N ASP A 178 4.13 -1.56 14.07
CA ASP A 178 4.96 -2.50 13.30
C ASP A 178 5.78 -1.76 12.22
N HIS A 179 5.18 -0.77 11.55
CA HIS A 179 5.89 0.08 10.58
C HIS A 179 7.09 0.79 11.20
N ARG A 180 6.91 1.46 12.34
CA ARG A 180 8.02 2.16 13.02
C ARG A 180 9.14 1.19 13.38
N GLN A 181 8.80 0.07 14.01
CA GLN A 181 9.78 -0.96 14.40
C GLN A 181 10.51 -1.56 13.18
N ALA A 182 9.78 -1.78 12.10
CA ALA A 182 10.35 -2.26 10.85
C ALA A 182 11.35 -1.28 10.23
N MET A 183 11.02 0.02 10.22
CA MET A 183 11.93 1.05 9.72
C MET A 183 13.18 1.16 10.58
N ASP A 184 13.06 1.09 11.91
CA ASP A 184 14.19 1.10 12.83
C ASP A 184 15.13 -0.09 12.57
N ALA A 185 14.56 -1.30 12.42
CA ALA A 185 15.34 -2.51 12.10
C ALA A 185 16.03 -2.43 10.73
N LEU A 186 15.37 -1.87 9.72
CA LEU A 186 15.97 -1.65 8.40
C LEU A 186 17.12 -0.64 8.47
N HIS A 187 16.96 0.45 9.24
CA HIS A 187 18.03 1.42 9.46
C HIS A 187 19.22 0.78 10.20
N GLU A 188 18.98 -0.07 11.18
CA GLU A 188 20.02 -0.80 11.88
C GLU A 188 20.80 -1.73 10.95
N ILE A 189 20.09 -2.54 10.14
CA ILE A 189 20.70 -3.41 9.12
C ILE A 189 21.53 -2.58 8.15
N CYS A 190 20.99 -1.47 7.65
CA CYS A 190 21.68 -0.59 6.70
C CYS A 190 22.94 0.05 7.30
N GLY A 191 22.89 0.40 8.60
CA GLY A 191 24.02 1.02 9.31
C GLY A 191 25.18 0.07 9.62
N ARG A 192 24.97 -1.24 9.59
CA ARG A 192 26.05 -2.23 9.78
C ARG A 192 26.83 -2.39 8.48
N VAL A 193 28.12 -2.12 8.50
CA VAL A 193 29.02 -2.38 7.35
C VAL A 193 29.62 -3.79 7.52
N GLU A 194 29.26 -4.70 6.64
CA GLU A 194 29.77 -6.09 6.67
C GLU A 194 30.84 -6.35 5.59
N THR A 195 30.86 -5.50 4.54
CA THR A 195 31.92 -5.50 3.52
C THR A 195 32.72 -4.19 3.69
N PRO A 196 33.93 -4.21 4.21
CA PRO A 196 34.74 -3.00 4.37
C PRO A 196 34.83 -2.18 3.08
N GLY A 197 34.72 -0.86 3.18
CA GLY A 197 34.76 0.06 2.03
C GLY A 197 33.40 0.24 1.34
N THR A 198 32.31 -0.35 1.84
CA THR A 198 30.96 -0.09 1.37
C THR A 198 30.18 0.86 2.28
N SER A 199 29.12 1.44 1.78
CA SER A 199 28.11 2.14 2.55
C SER A 199 26.71 1.76 2.04
N CYS A 200 25.71 1.82 2.94
CA CYS A 200 24.32 1.51 2.61
C CYS A 200 23.42 2.68 3.04
N THR A 201 22.42 2.99 2.23
CA THR A 201 21.40 3.99 2.52
C THR A 201 20.01 3.47 2.18
N LEU A 202 19.00 3.87 2.96
CA LEU A 202 17.60 3.65 2.66
C LEU A 202 16.98 4.90 2.07
N GLY A 203 16.22 4.75 0.98
CA GLY A 203 15.35 5.81 0.51
C GLY A 203 14.02 5.83 1.27
N PRO A 204 13.15 6.80 0.96
CA PRO A 204 11.84 6.91 1.60
C PRO A 204 10.95 5.73 1.22
N LEU A 205 10.10 5.30 2.17
CA LEU A 205 9.01 4.38 1.89
C LEU A 205 7.92 5.11 1.10
N VAL A 206 7.62 4.62 -0.08
CA VAL A 206 6.48 5.06 -0.89
C VAL A 206 5.36 4.04 -0.73
N GLY A 207 4.23 4.46 -0.17
CA GLY A 207 3.12 3.55 0.12
C GLY A 207 2.09 4.15 1.09
N PHE A 208 1.37 3.28 1.77
CA PHE A 208 0.22 3.59 2.61
C PHE A 208 0.48 3.25 4.08
N PRO A 209 -0.07 4.01 5.04
CA PRO A 209 -0.13 3.58 6.43
C PRO A 209 -1.03 2.35 6.59
N ALA A 210 -1.01 1.72 7.76
CA ALA A 210 -2.01 0.72 8.10
C ALA A 210 -3.34 1.40 8.44
N MET A 211 -4.44 0.83 7.95
CA MET A 211 -5.78 1.12 8.44
C MET A 211 -6.04 0.23 9.65
N GLU A 212 -5.84 0.77 10.84
CA GLU A 212 -6.14 0.07 12.07
C GLU A 212 -7.63 0.24 12.42
N GLU A 213 -8.26 -0.81 12.93
CA GLU A 213 -9.64 -0.73 13.36
C GLU A 213 -9.77 0.17 14.60
N LEU A 214 -10.50 1.26 14.46
CA LEU A 214 -10.82 2.16 15.54
C LEU A 214 -12.10 1.68 16.26
N PRO A 215 -12.30 1.99 17.55
CA PRO A 215 -13.58 1.67 18.24
C PRO A 215 -14.80 2.23 17.50
N ARG A 216 -14.66 3.39 16.86
CA ARG A 216 -15.74 4.00 16.06
C ARG A 216 -15.96 3.27 14.73
N THR A 217 -14.93 2.63 14.16
CA THR A 217 -15.07 1.77 12.96
C THR A 217 -15.93 0.55 13.27
N ALA A 218 -15.70 -0.11 14.41
CA ALA A 218 -16.54 -1.24 14.86
C ALA A 218 -18.00 -0.80 15.06
N THR A 219 -18.22 0.40 15.64
CA THR A 219 -19.57 0.96 15.78
C THR A 219 -20.23 1.21 14.44
N LEU A 220 -19.49 1.79 13.47
CA LEU A 220 -19.99 2.07 12.12
C LEU A 220 -20.32 0.76 11.38
N ALA A 221 -19.46 -0.25 11.49
CA ALA A 221 -19.70 -1.58 10.92
C ALA A 221 -20.99 -2.21 11.49
N LYS A 222 -21.21 -2.08 12.81
CA LYS A 222 -22.44 -2.57 13.44
C LYS A 222 -23.69 -1.86 12.90
N ILE A 223 -23.65 -0.53 12.71
CA ILE A 223 -24.75 0.23 12.12
C ILE A 223 -25.06 -0.28 10.71
N TYR A 224 -24.03 -0.53 9.91
CA TYR A 224 -24.18 -1.08 8.56
C TYR A 224 -24.81 -2.50 8.60
N GLN A 225 -24.32 -3.37 9.49
CA GLN A 225 -24.85 -4.72 9.68
C GLN A 225 -26.33 -4.70 10.06
N ASP A 226 -26.70 -3.86 11.02
CA ASP A 226 -28.10 -3.73 11.49
C ASP A 226 -29.00 -3.21 10.34
N ALA A 227 -28.52 -2.25 9.55
CA ALA A 227 -29.26 -1.74 8.39
C ALA A 227 -29.41 -2.80 7.28
N SER A 228 -28.36 -3.56 6.99
CA SER A 228 -28.37 -4.63 5.99
C SER A 228 -29.39 -5.73 6.37
N GLU A 229 -29.39 -6.14 7.65
CA GLU A 229 -30.32 -7.13 8.18
C GLU A 229 -31.78 -6.63 8.13
N ALA A 230 -32.01 -5.38 8.50
CA ALA A 230 -33.33 -4.75 8.42
C ALA A 230 -33.89 -4.67 7.00
N LEU A 231 -33.03 -4.61 6.00
CA LEU A 231 -33.36 -4.60 4.57
C LEU A 231 -33.50 -6.03 3.99
N GLY A 232 -33.32 -7.09 4.79
CA GLY A 232 -33.38 -8.47 4.33
C GLY A 232 -32.19 -8.90 3.47
N LEU A 233 -31.06 -8.15 3.49
CA LEU A 233 -29.85 -8.43 2.74
C LEU A 233 -28.84 -9.30 3.52
N GLY A 234 -29.25 -9.78 4.71
CA GLY A 234 -28.38 -10.53 5.61
C GLY A 234 -27.49 -9.63 6.48
N ARG A 235 -26.70 -10.27 7.35
CA ARG A 235 -25.77 -9.59 8.27
C ARG A 235 -24.32 -9.91 7.89
N PRO A 236 -23.65 -9.04 7.10
CA PRO A 236 -22.27 -9.29 6.66
C PRO A 236 -21.31 -9.29 7.87
N GLY A 237 -20.31 -10.15 7.83
CA GLY A 237 -19.20 -10.13 8.79
C GLY A 237 -18.26 -8.94 8.56
N THR A 238 -17.27 -8.79 9.45
CA THR A 238 -16.13 -7.88 9.22
C THR A 238 -14.89 -8.65 8.80
N ALA A 239 -14.02 -8.01 8.03
CA ALA A 239 -12.82 -8.62 7.52
C ALA A 239 -11.60 -7.69 7.64
N TYR A 240 -10.43 -8.34 7.70
CA TYR A 240 -9.14 -7.72 7.58
C TYR A 240 -8.58 -7.96 6.16
N SER A 241 -8.15 -6.89 5.48
CA SER A 241 -7.56 -6.99 4.14
C SER A 241 -6.03 -6.85 4.17
N ALA A 242 -5.35 -7.67 3.37
CA ALA A 242 -3.92 -7.55 3.15
C ALA A 242 -3.54 -6.44 2.15
N GLY A 243 -4.52 -5.92 1.38
CA GLY A 243 -4.33 -4.81 0.44
C GLY A 243 -4.37 -3.45 1.13
N CYS A 244 -3.51 -2.54 0.70
CA CYS A 244 -3.53 -1.14 1.15
C CYS A 244 -4.71 -0.38 0.53
N SER A 245 -5.02 0.82 1.02
CA SER A 245 -6.06 1.69 0.49
C SER A 245 -5.99 3.09 1.08
N ASP A 246 -6.57 4.06 0.40
CA ASP A 246 -6.73 5.45 0.85
C ASP A 246 -7.51 5.60 2.17
N SER A 247 -8.35 4.62 2.52
CA SER A 247 -9.03 4.56 3.82
C SER A 247 -8.06 4.64 5.01
N ALA A 248 -6.81 4.22 4.83
CA ALA A 248 -5.78 4.31 5.87
C ALA A 248 -5.44 5.76 6.25
N TYR A 249 -5.52 6.71 5.29
CA TYR A 249 -5.27 8.12 5.58
C TYR A 249 -6.38 8.76 6.42
N THR A 250 -7.64 8.42 6.15
CA THR A 250 -8.77 8.91 6.97
C THR A 250 -8.77 8.27 8.34
N ALA A 251 -8.49 6.96 8.43
CA ALA A 251 -8.35 6.25 9.69
C ALA A 251 -7.23 6.83 10.57
N SER A 252 -6.08 7.22 9.97
CA SER A 252 -4.98 7.88 10.70
C SER A 252 -5.37 9.23 11.33
N MET A 253 -6.44 9.87 10.82
CA MET A 253 -7.03 11.09 11.38
C MET A 253 -8.09 10.81 12.47
N GLY A 254 -8.33 9.53 12.83
CA GLY A 254 -9.36 9.12 13.77
C GLY A 254 -10.78 9.11 13.18
N ILE A 255 -10.92 9.14 11.86
CA ILE A 255 -12.21 9.07 11.15
C ILE A 255 -12.49 7.59 10.84
N PRO A 256 -13.59 7.03 11.33
CA PRO A 256 -13.97 5.64 11.09
C PRO A 256 -14.40 5.41 9.65
#